data_6eb5fb1122f6964a716f971f2d364876
#
_entry.id   6eb5fb1122f6964a716f971f2d364876
#
_cell.length_a   1.000
_cell.length_b   1.000
_cell.length_c   1.000
_cell.angle_alpha   90.00
_cell.angle_beta   90.00
_cell.angle_gamma   90.00
#
_symmetry.space_group_name_H-M   'P 1'
#
loop_
_entity.id
_entity.type
_entity.pdbx_description
1 polymer ?
#
loop_
_entity_poly.entity_id
_entity_poly.type
_entity_poly.pdbx_seq_one_letter_code
_entity_poly.pdbx_strand_id
1 'polypeptide(L)'
;MGEILVEIMRPVENVSFQEEGMFRGPFPSGAPAICIDAAARVGSETMMIGGVGKDDFGKCITKRLESHGVDCSRVIVSEEKATGVAFITYFSDGSRQYIFHMGNTPAVEAKAPREDEIVDVKYMHIMGCSLMANKEFAQEILKTMRMLVARGTKISFDPNIRTELFTDESIHEVLREVIENTSVLLPGVEELLATTGKTSVEEAVAACFENPKLEIIALKQGSKGSTIYTRDRIVKVAAYQVEQVDATGAGDCFDGVFISGLIQGKDIEIAAKMAGIAGALNAAAFGPMEGEFDKKTIMDLIE
;
A
#
# COMPACT_ATOMS: atom_id res chain seq x y z
N MET A 1 1.27 -3.25 8.89
CA MET A 1 0.50 -4.50 9.17
C MET A 1 -0.59 -4.62 8.11
N GLY A 2 -0.70 -5.78 7.46
CA GLY A 2 -1.67 -5.98 6.40
C GLY A 2 -1.50 -7.34 5.73
N GLU A 3 -2.34 -7.61 4.71
CA GLU A 3 -2.27 -8.84 3.94
C GLU A 3 -1.03 -8.91 3.07
N ILE A 4 -0.46 -10.10 2.98
CA ILE A 4 0.60 -10.46 2.04
C ILE A 4 0.18 -11.70 1.27
N LEU A 5 0.37 -11.69 -0.03
CA LEU A 5 -0.10 -12.73 -0.94
C LEU A 5 0.76 -12.80 -2.20
N VAL A 6 0.53 -13.76 -3.05
CA VAL A 6 1.07 -13.76 -4.41
C VAL A 6 0.01 -13.35 -5.42
N GLU A 7 0.45 -12.72 -6.49
CA GLU A 7 -0.39 -12.44 -7.66
C GLU A 7 -0.05 -13.37 -8.82
N ILE A 8 -1.12 -13.84 -9.48
CA ILE A 8 -1.07 -14.64 -10.70
C ILE A 8 -1.84 -13.86 -11.77
N MET A 9 -1.15 -13.38 -12.78
CA MET A 9 -1.59 -12.29 -13.65
C MET A 9 -1.74 -12.75 -15.09
N ARG A 10 -2.80 -12.30 -15.77
CA ARG A 10 -2.94 -12.46 -17.22
C ARG A 10 -1.95 -11.55 -17.94
N PRO A 11 -1.06 -12.07 -18.79
CA PRO A 11 -0.13 -11.24 -19.56
C PRO A 11 -0.78 -10.62 -20.82
N VAL A 12 -2.00 -11.03 -21.16
CA VAL A 12 -2.75 -10.57 -22.33
C VAL A 12 -4.06 -9.95 -21.86
N GLU A 13 -4.33 -8.76 -22.34
CA GLU A 13 -5.57 -8.03 -22.05
C GLU A 13 -6.80 -8.71 -22.68
N ASN A 14 -7.96 -8.41 -22.12
CA ASN A 14 -9.28 -8.87 -22.60
C ASN A 14 -9.46 -10.39 -22.60
N VAL A 15 -8.72 -11.11 -21.74
CA VAL A 15 -8.93 -12.55 -21.53
C VAL A 15 -9.59 -12.74 -20.16
N SER A 16 -10.86 -13.03 -20.17
CA SER A 16 -11.69 -13.26 -18.98
C SER A 16 -11.18 -14.45 -18.16
N PHE A 17 -11.45 -14.47 -16.85
CA PHE A 17 -11.17 -15.66 -16.02
C PHE A 17 -11.96 -16.91 -16.40
N GLN A 18 -13.06 -16.76 -17.15
CA GLN A 18 -13.86 -17.87 -17.65
C GLN A 18 -13.24 -18.53 -18.89
N GLU A 19 -12.20 -17.95 -19.45
CA GLU A 19 -11.55 -18.41 -20.65
C GLU A 19 -10.22 -19.09 -20.36
N GLU A 20 -9.88 -20.09 -21.18
CA GLU A 20 -8.55 -20.70 -21.16
C GLU A 20 -7.49 -19.67 -21.59
N GLY A 21 -6.33 -19.68 -20.95
CA GLY A 21 -5.22 -18.78 -21.32
C GLY A 21 -4.07 -18.84 -20.34
N MET A 22 -2.98 -18.17 -20.72
CA MET A 22 -1.77 -18.12 -19.90
C MET A 22 -1.93 -17.23 -18.68
N PHE A 23 -1.19 -17.58 -17.64
CA PHE A 23 -0.90 -16.74 -16.49
C PHE A 23 0.60 -16.64 -16.29
N ARG A 24 1.05 -15.53 -15.72
CA ARG A 24 2.42 -15.31 -15.23
C ARG A 24 2.41 -15.16 -13.72
N GLY A 25 3.48 -15.54 -13.09
CA GLY A 25 3.67 -15.53 -11.64
C GLY A 25 4.25 -16.85 -11.13
N PRO A 26 4.34 -17.05 -9.82
CA PRO A 26 3.84 -16.15 -8.78
C PRO A 26 4.66 -14.85 -8.70
N PHE A 27 3.99 -13.74 -8.49
CA PHE A 27 4.63 -12.47 -8.12
C PHE A 27 4.38 -12.20 -6.63
N PRO A 28 5.42 -11.82 -5.84
CA PRO A 28 5.20 -11.33 -4.47
C PRO A 28 4.31 -10.09 -4.52
N SER A 29 3.32 -10.01 -3.64
CA SER A 29 2.34 -8.93 -3.65
C SER A 29 1.59 -8.77 -2.32
N GLY A 30 0.54 -7.97 -2.38
CA GLY A 30 -0.21 -7.39 -1.29
C GLY A 30 0.18 -5.93 -1.14
N ALA A 31 -0.79 -5.01 -1.21
CA ALA A 31 -0.51 -3.58 -1.13
C ALA A 31 0.40 -3.20 0.05
N PRO A 32 0.20 -3.75 1.28
CA PRO A 32 1.13 -3.54 2.40
C PRO A 32 2.54 -4.06 2.15
N ALA A 33 2.69 -5.20 1.44
CA ALA A 33 4.00 -5.76 1.13
C ALA A 33 4.76 -4.92 0.10
N ILE A 34 4.07 -4.46 -0.94
CA ILE A 34 4.63 -3.58 -1.97
C ILE A 34 5.12 -2.27 -1.33
N CYS A 35 4.28 -1.66 -0.48
CA CYS A 35 4.61 -0.42 0.21
C CYS A 35 5.85 -0.57 1.10
N ILE A 36 5.89 -1.63 1.94
CA ILE A 36 7.00 -1.81 2.88
C ILE A 36 8.30 -2.20 2.18
N ASP A 37 8.23 -2.98 1.10
CA ASP A 37 9.35 -3.31 0.24
C ASP A 37 9.96 -2.05 -0.39
N ALA A 38 9.12 -1.20 -0.97
CA ALA A 38 9.55 0.06 -1.58
C ALA A 38 10.22 1.00 -0.57
N ALA A 39 9.69 1.08 0.66
CA ALA A 39 10.30 1.86 1.74
C ALA A 39 11.67 1.31 2.16
N ALA A 40 11.83 -0.01 2.23
CA ALA A 40 13.12 -0.65 2.55
C ALA A 40 14.17 -0.38 1.49
N ARG A 41 13.81 -0.49 0.20
CA ARG A 41 14.70 -0.27 -0.94
C ARG A 41 15.29 1.14 -0.99
N VAL A 42 14.61 2.12 -0.40
CA VAL A 42 15.14 3.49 -0.29
C VAL A 42 15.77 3.80 1.07
N GLY A 43 16.03 2.76 1.87
CA GLY A 43 16.87 2.81 3.07
C GLY A 43 16.15 3.12 4.37
N SER A 44 14.85 2.89 4.47
CA SER A 44 14.14 2.89 5.77
C SER A 44 14.28 1.53 6.46
N GLU A 45 14.41 1.56 7.78
CA GLU A 45 14.20 0.37 8.61
C GLU A 45 12.71 0.04 8.62
N THR A 46 12.37 -1.19 8.28
CA THR A 46 10.99 -1.60 8.02
C THR A 46 10.69 -2.95 8.64
N MET A 47 9.46 -3.14 9.09
CA MET A 47 8.95 -4.41 9.61
C MET A 47 7.59 -4.74 9.00
N MET A 48 7.43 -5.98 8.52
CA MET A 48 6.15 -6.50 8.06
C MET A 48 5.46 -7.33 9.14
N ILE A 49 4.19 -7.00 9.42
CA ILE A 49 3.30 -7.82 10.25
C ILE A 49 2.21 -8.37 9.34
N GLY A 50 2.24 -9.66 9.09
CA GLY A 50 1.34 -10.33 8.14
C GLY A 50 1.39 -11.85 8.31
N GLY A 51 0.92 -12.58 7.31
CA GLY A 51 0.94 -14.05 7.39
C GLY A 51 0.99 -14.72 6.03
N VAL A 52 1.71 -15.84 5.97
CA VAL A 52 1.85 -16.72 4.80
C VAL A 52 1.70 -18.19 5.20
N GLY A 53 1.44 -19.03 4.23
CA GLY A 53 1.53 -20.49 4.41
C GLY A 53 2.98 -20.99 4.35
N LYS A 54 3.23 -22.16 4.90
CA LYS A 54 4.51 -22.88 4.76
C LYS A 54 4.60 -23.58 3.40
N ASP A 55 4.48 -22.81 2.35
CA ASP A 55 4.51 -23.26 0.96
C ASP A 55 5.49 -22.41 0.12
N ASP A 56 5.60 -22.73 -1.17
CA ASP A 56 6.53 -22.04 -2.04
C ASP A 56 6.07 -20.61 -2.37
N PHE A 57 4.78 -20.30 -2.28
CA PHE A 57 4.27 -18.93 -2.41
C PHE A 57 4.65 -18.07 -1.20
N GLY A 58 4.52 -18.61 0.02
CA GLY A 58 4.99 -17.94 1.22
C GLY A 58 6.48 -17.64 1.16
N LYS A 59 7.29 -18.60 0.71
CA LYS A 59 8.74 -18.40 0.50
C LYS A 59 9.03 -17.37 -0.58
N CYS A 60 8.24 -17.31 -1.65
CA CYS A 60 8.38 -16.33 -2.71
C CYS A 60 8.30 -14.89 -2.16
N ILE A 61 7.30 -14.63 -1.31
CA ILE A 61 7.07 -13.31 -0.72
C ILE A 61 8.16 -12.99 0.32
N THR A 62 8.35 -13.87 1.31
CA THR A 62 9.27 -13.60 2.42
C THR A 62 10.70 -13.39 1.94
N LYS A 63 11.18 -14.22 0.99
CA LYS A 63 12.51 -14.04 0.40
C LYS A 63 12.66 -12.70 -0.32
N ARG A 64 11.63 -12.22 -1.05
CA ARG A 64 11.66 -10.92 -1.69
C ARG A 64 11.81 -9.81 -0.65
N LEU A 65 10.95 -9.80 0.37
CA LEU A 65 10.97 -8.80 1.43
C LEU A 65 12.31 -8.80 2.18
N GLU A 66 12.78 -9.97 2.61
CA GLU A 66 14.06 -10.13 3.30
C GLU A 66 15.26 -9.72 2.44
N SER A 67 15.24 -9.99 1.12
CA SER A 67 16.33 -9.60 0.20
C SER A 67 16.48 -8.09 0.06
N HIS A 68 15.42 -7.32 0.33
CA HIS A 68 15.43 -5.87 0.34
C HIS A 68 15.55 -5.26 1.75
N GLY A 69 15.73 -6.13 2.77
CA GLY A 69 16.00 -5.69 4.15
C GLY A 69 14.76 -5.43 5.00
N VAL A 70 13.59 -5.92 4.59
CA VAL A 70 12.39 -5.87 5.43
C VAL A 70 12.52 -6.90 6.57
N ASP A 71 12.31 -6.48 7.80
CA ASP A 71 12.18 -7.39 8.95
C ASP A 71 10.87 -8.17 8.85
N CYS A 72 10.98 -9.47 8.55
CA CYS A 72 9.88 -10.43 8.47
C CYS A 72 9.67 -11.23 9.76
N SER A 73 10.31 -10.89 10.88
CA SER A 73 10.21 -11.62 12.15
C SER A 73 8.78 -11.68 12.72
N ARG A 74 7.89 -10.82 12.22
CA ARG A 74 6.46 -10.77 12.58
C ARG A 74 5.53 -11.27 11.46
N VAL A 75 6.09 -11.93 10.46
CA VAL A 75 5.29 -12.66 9.47
C VAL A 75 5.05 -14.06 10.02
N ILE A 76 3.77 -14.37 10.31
CA ILE A 76 3.41 -15.72 10.75
C ILE A 76 3.49 -16.70 9.57
N VAL A 77 4.00 -17.91 9.82
CA VAL A 77 4.06 -18.98 8.83
C VAL A 77 3.16 -20.11 9.29
N SER A 78 2.03 -20.31 8.62
CA SER A 78 1.06 -21.35 8.96
C SER A 78 1.49 -22.70 8.41
N GLU A 79 1.47 -23.72 9.25
CA GLU A 79 1.68 -25.13 8.85
C GLU A 79 0.42 -25.74 8.19
N GLU A 80 -0.76 -25.17 8.45
CA GLU A 80 -2.05 -25.78 8.12
C GLU A 80 -2.74 -25.08 6.93
N LYS A 81 -2.45 -23.79 6.71
CA LYS A 81 -3.14 -22.95 5.71
C LYS A 81 -2.17 -22.53 4.61
N ALA A 82 -2.68 -22.53 3.38
CA ALA A 82 -1.93 -22.07 2.22
C ALA A 82 -1.79 -20.54 2.19
N THR A 83 -0.76 -20.05 1.51
CA THR A 83 -0.55 -18.63 1.23
C THR A 83 -1.70 -18.06 0.41
N GLY A 84 -2.11 -16.82 0.70
CA GLY A 84 -3.12 -16.10 -0.07
C GLY A 84 -2.69 -15.86 -1.52
N VAL A 85 -3.68 -15.87 -2.43
CA VAL A 85 -3.47 -15.65 -3.86
C VAL A 85 -4.49 -14.67 -4.39
N ALA A 86 -4.07 -13.74 -5.25
CA ALA A 86 -4.95 -12.95 -6.10
C ALA A 86 -4.68 -13.27 -7.57
N PHE A 87 -5.76 -13.47 -8.32
CA PHE A 87 -5.70 -13.56 -9.78
C PHE A 87 -6.11 -12.22 -10.38
N ILE A 88 -5.40 -11.78 -11.42
CA ILE A 88 -5.67 -10.49 -12.07
C ILE A 88 -5.79 -10.68 -13.58
N THR A 89 -6.79 -10.03 -14.15
CA THR A 89 -6.91 -9.82 -15.59
C THR A 89 -7.12 -8.35 -15.90
N TYR A 90 -6.66 -7.92 -17.06
CA TYR A 90 -6.67 -6.53 -17.53
C TYR A 90 -7.56 -6.39 -18.75
N PHE A 91 -8.17 -5.23 -18.90
CA PHE A 91 -8.98 -4.88 -20.06
C PHE A 91 -8.42 -3.64 -20.76
N SER A 92 -8.65 -3.54 -22.07
CA SER A 92 -8.14 -2.45 -22.91
C SER A 92 -8.70 -1.07 -22.56
N ASP A 93 -9.76 -0.99 -21.74
CA ASP A 93 -10.30 0.25 -21.18
C ASP A 93 -9.54 0.71 -19.92
N GLY A 94 -8.50 -0.05 -19.52
CA GLY A 94 -7.69 0.19 -18.32
C GLY A 94 -8.29 -0.39 -17.05
N SER A 95 -9.47 -1.02 -17.12
CA SER A 95 -10.07 -1.70 -15.97
C SER A 95 -9.36 -3.01 -15.64
N ARG A 96 -9.54 -3.48 -14.40
CA ARG A 96 -8.96 -4.72 -13.90
C ARG A 96 -10.06 -5.51 -13.19
N GLN A 97 -9.94 -6.81 -13.24
CA GLN A 97 -10.76 -7.72 -12.44
C GLN A 97 -9.87 -8.58 -11.57
N TYR A 98 -10.29 -8.77 -10.33
CA TYR A 98 -9.59 -9.58 -9.34
C TYR A 98 -10.43 -10.76 -8.88
N ILE A 99 -9.77 -11.89 -8.59
CA ILE A 99 -10.32 -12.97 -7.78
C ILE A 99 -9.37 -13.18 -6.61
N PHE A 100 -9.85 -12.90 -5.39
CA PHE A 100 -9.07 -13.06 -4.17
C PHE A 100 -9.36 -14.39 -3.49
N HIS A 101 -8.32 -15.17 -3.27
CA HIS A 101 -8.32 -16.35 -2.41
C HIS A 101 -7.47 -16.06 -1.16
N MET A 102 -8.00 -15.25 -0.23
CA MET A 102 -7.29 -14.86 1.00
C MET A 102 -8.11 -14.98 2.28
N GLY A 103 -9.43 -15.08 2.19
CA GLY A 103 -10.35 -15.04 3.35
C GLY A 103 -10.14 -16.14 4.39
N ASN A 104 -9.59 -17.30 4.01
CA ASN A 104 -9.25 -18.39 4.93
C ASN A 104 -7.77 -18.75 4.83
N THR A 105 -6.92 -17.75 4.75
CA THR A 105 -5.46 -17.90 4.65
C THR A 105 -4.77 -17.08 5.74
N PRO A 106 -3.50 -17.32 6.03
CA PRO A 106 -2.75 -16.54 7.02
C PRO A 106 -2.66 -15.04 6.69
N ALA A 107 -2.92 -14.64 5.44
CA ALA A 107 -2.89 -13.24 5.01
C ALA A 107 -3.77 -12.31 5.87
N VAL A 108 -4.85 -12.83 6.45
CA VAL A 108 -5.81 -12.08 7.28
C VAL A 108 -5.86 -12.57 8.74
N GLU A 109 -4.80 -13.22 9.23
CA GLU A 109 -4.77 -13.84 10.56
C GLU A 109 -3.70 -13.28 11.49
N ALA A 110 -2.84 -12.39 11.00
CA ALA A 110 -1.82 -11.78 11.83
C ALA A 110 -2.45 -11.02 13.01
N LYS A 111 -1.83 -11.17 14.19
CA LYS A 111 -2.31 -10.58 15.44
C LYS A 111 -1.53 -9.32 15.78
N ALA A 112 -2.17 -8.45 16.53
CA ALA A 112 -1.50 -7.30 17.11
C ALA A 112 -0.32 -7.77 17.98
N PRO A 113 0.87 -7.20 17.80
CA PRO A 113 2.03 -7.53 18.61
C PRO A 113 1.83 -7.05 20.04
N ARG A 114 2.60 -7.63 20.97
CA ARG A 114 2.71 -7.08 22.32
C ARG A 114 3.52 -5.79 22.31
N GLU A 115 3.33 -5.00 23.35
CA GLU A 115 4.00 -3.70 23.47
C GLU A 115 5.53 -3.76 23.51
N ASP A 116 6.09 -4.84 24.05
CA ASP A 116 7.52 -5.08 24.17
C ASP A 116 8.16 -5.64 22.88
N GLU A 117 7.33 -6.02 21.90
CA GLU A 117 7.77 -6.64 20.65
C GLU A 117 8.07 -5.62 19.54
N ILE A 118 7.58 -4.39 19.69
CA ILE A 118 7.79 -3.31 18.73
C ILE A 118 8.17 -2.04 19.48
N VAL A 119 9.29 -1.45 19.12
CA VAL A 119 9.82 -0.23 19.73
C VAL A 119 10.19 0.79 18.64
N ASP A 120 10.17 2.07 19.00
CA ASP A 120 10.67 3.19 18.19
C ASP A 120 10.07 3.32 16.78
N VAL A 121 8.79 2.98 16.63
CA VAL A 121 8.08 3.10 15.34
C VAL A 121 7.71 4.55 15.06
N LYS A 122 8.24 5.12 13.98
CA LYS A 122 7.91 6.49 13.55
C LYS A 122 6.58 6.55 12.83
N TYR A 123 6.33 5.61 11.94
CA TYR A 123 5.09 5.50 11.16
C TYR A 123 4.54 4.08 11.16
N MET A 124 3.24 3.94 11.31
CA MET A 124 2.50 2.74 10.93
C MET A 124 1.70 3.07 9.67
N HIS A 125 1.95 2.33 8.60
CA HIS A 125 1.17 2.44 7.37
C HIS A 125 0.02 1.44 7.40
N ILE A 126 -1.18 1.92 7.03
CA ILE A 126 -2.42 1.15 6.96
C ILE A 126 -2.98 1.29 5.54
N MET A 127 -3.32 0.16 4.93
CA MET A 127 -4.06 0.08 3.67
C MET A 127 -5.53 -0.22 3.93
N GLY A 128 -6.45 0.48 3.27
CA GLY A 128 -7.88 0.26 3.45
C GLY A 128 -8.31 -1.14 2.99
N CYS A 129 -7.68 -1.69 1.94
CA CYS A 129 -7.95 -3.07 1.51
C CYS A 129 -7.70 -4.10 2.63
N SER A 130 -6.69 -3.91 3.49
CA SER A 130 -6.45 -4.77 4.66
C SER A 130 -7.60 -4.73 5.66
N LEU A 131 -8.19 -3.55 5.86
CA LEU A 131 -9.32 -3.37 6.77
C LEU A 131 -10.61 -4.02 6.24
N MET A 132 -10.77 -4.04 4.92
CA MET A 132 -11.93 -4.62 4.23
C MET A 132 -11.82 -6.14 4.07
N ALA A 133 -10.62 -6.70 4.15
CA ALA A 133 -10.36 -8.10 3.87
C ALA A 133 -11.02 -9.07 4.86
N ASN A 134 -11.06 -8.71 6.15
CA ASN A 134 -11.64 -9.53 7.21
C ASN A 134 -11.87 -8.68 8.47
N LYS A 135 -13.02 -8.86 9.14
CA LYS A 135 -13.42 -8.04 10.29
C LYS A 135 -12.52 -8.23 11.52
N GLU A 136 -12.17 -9.47 11.81
CA GLU A 136 -11.31 -9.82 12.95
C GLU A 136 -9.90 -9.26 12.71
N PHE A 137 -9.40 -9.34 11.47
CA PHE A 137 -8.12 -8.78 11.10
C PHE A 137 -8.10 -7.25 11.19
N ALA A 138 -9.18 -6.59 10.77
CA ALA A 138 -9.33 -5.15 10.95
C ALA A 138 -9.22 -4.73 12.44
N GLN A 139 -9.82 -5.51 13.36
CA GLN A 139 -9.70 -5.24 14.79
C GLN A 139 -8.26 -5.42 15.32
N GLU A 140 -7.50 -6.37 14.80
CA GLU A 140 -6.08 -6.52 15.16
C GLU A 140 -5.23 -5.36 14.62
N ILE A 141 -5.54 -4.84 13.43
CA ILE A 141 -4.92 -3.63 12.87
C ILE A 141 -5.24 -2.42 13.75
N LEU A 142 -6.52 -2.21 14.12
CA LEU A 142 -6.93 -1.11 14.99
C LEU A 142 -6.26 -1.21 16.38
N LYS A 143 -6.17 -2.40 16.94
CA LYS A 143 -5.48 -2.64 18.21
C LYS A 143 -4.01 -2.24 18.14
N THR A 144 -3.33 -2.62 17.04
CA THR A 144 -1.94 -2.23 16.79
C THR A 144 -1.82 -0.72 16.63
N MET A 145 -2.70 -0.10 15.84
CA MET A 145 -2.76 1.35 15.66
C MET A 145 -2.90 2.10 16.98
N ARG A 146 -3.89 1.73 17.81
CA ARG A 146 -4.14 2.38 19.11
C ARG A 146 -2.92 2.30 20.03
N MET A 147 -2.28 1.13 20.08
CA MET A 147 -1.06 0.91 20.87
C MET A 147 0.08 1.83 20.40
N LEU A 148 0.31 1.93 19.09
CA LEU A 148 1.38 2.74 18.54
C LEU A 148 1.09 4.24 18.62
N VAL A 149 -0.16 4.67 18.38
CA VAL A 149 -0.58 6.07 18.56
C VAL A 149 -0.39 6.55 20.00
N ALA A 150 -0.68 5.71 20.99
CA ALA A 150 -0.44 6.02 22.41
C ALA A 150 1.05 6.27 22.74
N ARG A 151 1.96 5.84 21.87
CA ARG A 151 3.41 6.05 21.96
C ARG A 151 3.94 7.17 21.06
N GLY A 152 3.05 7.88 20.37
CA GLY A 152 3.41 8.99 19.49
C GLY A 152 3.76 8.58 18.05
N THR A 153 3.53 7.32 17.66
CA THR A 153 3.67 6.88 16.27
C THR A 153 2.65 7.60 15.40
N LYS A 154 3.10 8.10 14.24
CA LYS A 154 2.22 8.69 13.23
C LYS A 154 1.58 7.61 12.38
N ILE A 155 0.35 7.82 11.98
CA ILE A 155 -0.38 6.93 11.07
C ILE A 155 -0.34 7.51 9.65
N SER A 156 0.10 6.71 8.70
CA SER A 156 -0.11 6.95 7.28
C SER A 156 -1.19 6.00 6.76
N PHE A 157 -2.09 6.52 5.96
CA PHE A 157 -3.25 5.79 5.47
C PHE A 157 -3.45 5.98 3.97
N ASP A 158 -3.51 4.87 3.23
CA ASP A 158 -4.02 4.81 1.87
C ASP A 158 -5.42 4.17 1.91
N PRO A 159 -6.48 4.85 1.49
CA PRO A 159 -7.82 4.29 1.44
C PRO A 159 -7.89 3.00 0.63
N ASN A 160 -7.15 2.90 -0.47
CA ASN A 160 -6.98 1.70 -1.32
C ASN A 160 -8.29 0.90 -1.42
N ILE A 161 -9.36 1.58 -1.83
CA ILE A 161 -10.72 1.04 -1.81
C ILE A 161 -10.84 -0.07 -2.84
N ARG A 162 -11.26 -1.26 -2.38
CA ARG A 162 -11.56 -2.42 -3.21
C ARG A 162 -13.03 -2.77 -3.03
N THR A 163 -13.86 -2.39 -3.98
CA THR A 163 -15.30 -2.64 -3.91
C THR A 163 -15.65 -4.12 -3.83
N GLU A 164 -14.78 -4.99 -4.37
CA GLU A 164 -14.88 -6.45 -4.30
C GLU A 164 -14.75 -7.01 -2.88
N LEU A 165 -14.16 -6.24 -1.96
CA LEU A 165 -13.98 -6.63 -0.55
C LEU A 165 -15.03 -6.02 0.39
N PHE A 166 -15.96 -5.21 -0.13
CA PHE A 166 -17.02 -4.62 0.69
C PHE A 166 -18.02 -5.70 1.12
N THR A 167 -17.95 -6.09 2.38
CA THR A 167 -18.78 -7.19 2.92
C THR A 167 -19.75 -6.76 4.03
N ASP A 168 -19.54 -5.60 4.68
CA ASP A 168 -20.29 -5.20 5.88
C ASP A 168 -20.28 -3.67 6.10
N GLU A 169 -21.41 -3.11 6.52
CA GLU A 169 -21.52 -1.69 6.89
C GLU A 169 -20.64 -1.28 8.09
N SER A 170 -20.23 -2.23 8.94
CA SER A 170 -19.34 -1.96 10.08
C SER A 170 -17.96 -1.44 9.67
N ILE A 171 -17.56 -1.59 8.40
CA ILE A 171 -16.31 -1.05 7.87
C ILE A 171 -16.24 0.48 7.97
N HIS A 172 -17.37 1.17 7.89
CA HIS A 172 -17.41 2.63 8.00
C HIS A 172 -16.92 3.14 9.36
N GLU A 173 -17.19 2.42 10.44
CA GLU A 173 -16.70 2.77 11.77
C GLU A 173 -15.19 2.56 11.88
N VAL A 174 -14.69 1.44 11.32
CA VAL A 174 -13.27 1.12 11.25
C VAL A 174 -12.50 2.19 10.47
N LEU A 175 -12.98 2.53 9.27
CA LEU A 175 -12.37 3.56 8.42
C LEU A 175 -12.37 4.93 9.11
N ARG A 176 -13.48 5.30 9.77
CA ARG A 176 -13.57 6.55 10.52
C ARG A 176 -12.49 6.62 11.61
N GLU A 177 -12.33 5.57 12.42
CA GLU A 177 -11.31 5.55 13.46
C GLU A 177 -9.89 5.68 12.90
N VAL A 178 -9.59 5.03 11.79
CA VAL A 178 -8.29 5.17 11.12
C VAL A 178 -8.09 6.60 10.64
N ILE A 179 -9.08 7.19 9.94
CA ILE A 179 -9.02 8.56 9.43
C ILE A 179 -8.81 9.57 10.57
N GLU A 180 -9.52 9.43 11.70
CA GLU A 180 -9.38 10.29 12.87
C GLU A 180 -7.97 10.23 13.50
N ASN A 181 -7.22 9.18 13.26
CA ASN A 181 -5.86 9.02 13.76
C ASN A 181 -4.78 9.24 12.69
N THR A 182 -5.18 9.52 11.44
CA THR A 182 -4.26 9.68 10.31
C THR A 182 -3.52 11.00 10.38
N SER A 183 -2.19 10.92 10.22
CA SER A 183 -1.30 12.08 10.08
C SER A 183 -0.92 12.34 8.62
N VAL A 184 -0.84 11.30 7.80
CA VAL A 184 -0.53 11.38 6.36
C VAL A 184 -1.55 10.54 5.59
N LEU A 185 -2.33 11.19 4.73
CA LEU A 185 -3.33 10.55 3.87
C LEU A 185 -2.78 10.47 2.44
N LEU A 186 -2.85 9.29 1.81
CA LEU A 186 -2.26 9.02 0.48
C LEU A 186 -3.30 8.49 -0.52
N PRO A 187 -4.35 9.23 -0.85
CA PRO A 187 -5.43 8.76 -1.69
C PRO A 187 -5.14 8.95 -3.19
N GLY A 188 -5.83 8.18 -4.01
CA GLY A 188 -6.16 8.59 -5.39
C GLY A 188 -7.28 9.63 -5.40
N VAL A 189 -7.53 10.24 -6.57
CA VAL A 189 -8.58 11.29 -6.69
C VAL A 189 -9.96 10.74 -6.36
N GLU A 190 -10.33 9.60 -6.94
CA GLU A 190 -11.64 8.97 -6.72
C GLU A 190 -11.82 8.54 -5.26
N GLU A 191 -10.76 8.01 -4.65
CA GLU A 191 -10.77 7.60 -3.25
C GLU A 191 -10.94 8.77 -2.29
N LEU A 192 -10.28 9.91 -2.58
CA LEU A 192 -10.43 11.13 -1.79
C LEU A 192 -11.89 11.64 -1.83
N LEU A 193 -12.48 11.67 -3.02
CA LEU A 193 -13.87 12.10 -3.21
C LEU A 193 -14.84 11.12 -2.53
N ALA A 194 -14.64 9.82 -2.71
CA ALA A 194 -15.47 8.78 -2.08
C ALA A 194 -15.40 8.81 -0.55
N THR A 195 -14.20 8.95 0.01
CA THR A 195 -13.97 8.99 1.45
C THR A 195 -14.64 10.20 2.11
N THR A 196 -14.68 11.34 1.42
CA THR A 196 -15.22 12.59 1.96
C THR A 196 -16.68 12.86 1.57
N GLY A 197 -17.19 12.15 0.56
CA GLY A 197 -18.51 12.42 -0.03
C GLY A 197 -18.60 13.77 -0.75
N LYS A 198 -17.45 14.38 -1.09
CA LYS A 198 -17.38 15.67 -1.81
C LYS A 198 -17.31 15.46 -3.32
N THR A 199 -17.63 16.53 -4.06
CA THR A 199 -17.66 16.49 -5.53
C THR A 199 -16.47 17.18 -6.18
N SER A 200 -15.67 17.93 -5.40
CA SER A 200 -14.42 18.55 -5.87
C SER A 200 -13.25 18.21 -4.94
N VAL A 201 -12.05 18.20 -5.52
CA VAL A 201 -10.80 17.92 -4.77
C VAL A 201 -10.58 18.99 -3.69
N GLU A 202 -10.87 20.25 -4.01
CA GLU A 202 -10.67 21.37 -3.09
C GLU A 202 -11.55 21.25 -1.84
N GLU A 203 -12.84 20.92 -2.02
CA GLU A 203 -13.76 20.68 -0.90
C GLU A 203 -13.36 19.42 -0.09
N ALA A 204 -12.93 18.37 -0.76
CA ALA A 204 -12.50 17.13 -0.12
C ALA A 204 -11.24 17.35 0.72
N VAL A 205 -10.25 18.06 0.20
CA VAL A 205 -9.02 18.43 0.94
C VAL A 205 -9.37 19.29 2.15
N ALA A 206 -10.25 20.29 2.00
CA ALA A 206 -10.67 21.12 3.12
C ALA A 206 -11.37 20.31 4.22
N ALA A 207 -12.27 19.39 3.84
CA ALA A 207 -12.95 18.50 4.77
C ALA A 207 -11.97 17.55 5.50
N CYS A 208 -10.97 17.02 4.81
CA CYS A 208 -9.95 16.18 5.45
C CYS A 208 -9.15 16.96 6.51
N PHE A 209 -8.80 18.22 6.25
CA PHE A 209 -8.06 19.06 7.20
C PHE A 209 -8.90 19.56 8.39
N GLU A 210 -10.19 19.25 8.47
CA GLU A 210 -10.96 19.41 9.71
C GLU A 210 -10.42 18.47 10.81
N ASN A 211 -9.79 17.33 10.45
CA ASN A 211 -9.05 16.50 11.38
C ASN A 211 -7.75 17.21 11.82
N PRO A 212 -7.60 17.60 13.10
CA PRO A 212 -6.41 18.31 13.57
C PRO A 212 -5.12 17.48 13.54
N LYS A 213 -5.22 16.16 13.51
CA LYS A 213 -4.06 15.25 13.44
C LYS A 213 -3.49 15.14 12.01
N LEU A 214 -4.27 15.47 10.99
CA LEU A 214 -3.84 15.39 9.61
C LEU A 214 -2.85 16.51 9.29
N GLU A 215 -1.66 16.12 8.90
CA GLU A 215 -0.56 17.03 8.55
C GLU A 215 -0.40 17.15 7.03
N ILE A 216 -0.53 16.03 6.30
CA ILE A 216 -0.23 15.93 4.87
C ILE A 216 -1.31 15.11 4.17
N ILE A 217 -1.71 15.58 2.97
CA ILE A 217 -2.43 14.78 1.96
C ILE A 217 -1.52 14.69 0.74
N ALA A 218 -1.10 13.48 0.37
CA ALA A 218 -0.35 13.22 -0.85
C ALA A 218 -1.31 12.62 -1.90
N LEU A 219 -1.95 13.48 -2.68
CA LEU A 219 -2.94 13.11 -3.68
C LEU A 219 -2.24 12.52 -4.91
N LYS A 220 -2.46 11.24 -5.16
CA LYS A 220 -1.94 10.51 -6.33
C LYS A 220 -2.84 10.77 -7.55
N GLN A 221 -2.25 11.14 -8.68
CA GLN A 221 -2.98 11.53 -9.90
C GLN A 221 -2.49 10.75 -11.15
N GLY A 222 -1.87 9.59 -10.93
CA GLY A 222 -1.35 8.71 -11.98
C GLY A 222 -0.37 9.43 -12.90
N SER A 223 -0.59 9.36 -14.21
CA SER A 223 0.27 10.01 -15.23
C SER A 223 0.32 11.54 -15.14
N LYS A 224 -0.52 12.16 -14.32
CA LYS A 224 -0.48 13.61 -14.05
C LYS A 224 0.44 13.96 -12.87
N GLY A 225 1.00 12.97 -12.19
CA GLY A 225 1.89 13.15 -11.05
C GLY A 225 1.16 13.14 -9.70
N SER A 226 1.52 14.03 -8.81
CA SER A 226 0.91 14.14 -7.49
C SER A 226 0.79 15.59 -7.03
N THR A 227 -0.15 15.83 -6.12
CA THR A 227 -0.28 17.12 -5.43
C THR A 227 -0.23 16.87 -3.93
N ILE A 228 0.73 17.51 -3.26
CA ILE A 228 0.91 17.40 -1.82
C ILE A 228 0.31 18.64 -1.17
N TYR A 229 -0.63 18.44 -0.27
CA TYR A 229 -1.27 19.48 0.51
C TYR A 229 -0.80 19.40 1.95
N THR A 230 -0.44 20.53 2.51
CA THR A 230 -0.32 20.76 3.96
C THR A 230 -1.27 21.88 4.36
N ARG A 231 -1.32 22.27 5.62
CA ARG A 231 -2.20 23.37 6.06
C ARG A 231 -1.82 24.72 5.47
N ASP A 232 -0.57 24.90 5.06
CA ASP A 232 0.02 26.17 4.63
C ASP A 232 0.69 26.11 3.25
N ARG A 233 0.82 24.92 2.66
CA ARG A 233 1.56 24.74 1.39
C ARG A 233 0.87 23.73 0.47
N ILE A 234 0.89 24.04 -0.83
CA ILE A 234 0.48 23.12 -1.90
C ILE A 234 1.68 22.94 -2.83
N VAL A 235 2.09 21.69 -3.05
CA VAL A 235 3.21 21.33 -3.93
C VAL A 235 2.68 20.42 -5.03
N LYS A 236 2.89 20.80 -6.30
CA LYS A 236 2.55 19.96 -7.45
C LYS A 236 3.83 19.35 -8.01
N VAL A 237 3.86 18.04 -8.16
CA VAL A 237 4.97 17.28 -8.72
C VAL A 237 4.49 16.55 -9.97
N ALA A 238 5.14 16.84 -11.10
CA ALA A 238 4.83 16.15 -12.35
C ALA A 238 5.22 14.67 -12.27
N ALA A 239 4.51 13.83 -13.04
CA ALA A 239 4.87 12.42 -13.14
C ALA A 239 6.22 12.25 -13.82
N TYR A 240 7.03 11.33 -13.31
CA TYR A 240 8.21 10.86 -14.04
C TYR A 240 7.74 10.03 -15.24
N GLN A 241 8.26 10.34 -16.43
CA GLN A 241 7.79 9.76 -17.66
C GLN A 241 8.47 8.41 -17.93
N VAL A 242 7.67 7.38 -18.13
CA VAL A 242 8.10 6.02 -18.52
C VAL A 242 7.13 5.45 -19.55
N GLU A 243 7.56 4.43 -20.25
CA GLU A 243 6.64 3.56 -20.99
C GLU A 243 5.96 2.62 -19.98
N GLN A 244 4.66 2.82 -19.77
CA GLN A 244 3.90 2.01 -18.82
C GLN A 244 3.69 0.60 -19.37
N VAL A 245 4.10 -0.40 -18.59
CA VAL A 245 3.88 -1.82 -18.85
C VAL A 245 2.75 -2.37 -17.97
N ASP A 246 2.82 -2.10 -16.65
CA ASP A 246 1.81 -2.54 -15.68
C ASP A 246 1.77 -1.57 -14.49
N ALA A 247 0.63 -0.93 -14.27
CA ALA A 247 0.47 0.04 -13.18
C ALA A 247 0.20 -0.60 -11.80
N THR A 248 0.21 -1.94 -11.70
CA THR A 248 -0.02 -2.65 -10.43
C THR A 248 1.11 -2.32 -9.45
N GLY A 249 0.76 -1.97 -8.22
CA GLY A 249 1.73 -1.64 -7.17
C GLY A 249 2.37 -0.25 -7.28
N ALA A 250 2.14 0.52 -8.34
CA ALA A 250 2.75 1.84 -8.50
C ALA A 250 2.35 2.83 -7.40
N GLY A 251 1.07 2.81 -6.99
CA GLY A 251 0.57 3.60 -5.86
C GLY A 251 1.19 3.18 -4.54
N ASP A 252 1.26 1.87 -4.31
CA ASP A 252 1.83 1.32 -3.07
C ASP A 252 3.34 1.60 -2.96
N CYS A 253 4.07 1.55 -4.10
CA CYS A 253 5.47 2.00 -4.17
C CYS A 253 5.61 3.49 -3.86
N PHE A 254 4.72 4.33 -4.42
CA PHE A 254 4.67 5.76 -4.10
C PHE A 254 4.52 5.96 -2.60
N ASP A 255 3.57 5.29 -1.96
CA ASP A 255 3.28 5.44 -0.53
C ASP A 255 4.50 5.09 0.33
N GLY A 256 5.12 3.92 0.08
CA GLY A 256 6.30 3.48 0.83
C GLY A 256 7.47 4.45 0.72
N VAL A 257 7.76 4.92 -0.50
CA VAL A 257 8.87 5.84 -0.75
C VAL A 257 8.58 7.24 -0.21
N PHE A 258 7.32 7.73 -0.30
CA PHE A 258 6.93 9.01 0.26
C PHE A 258 7.12 9.06 1.78
N ILE A 259 6.59 8.06 2.49
CA ILE A 259 6.75 7.94 3.94
C ILE A 259 8.23 7.79 4.32
N SER A 260 9.00 7.01 3.55
CA SER A 260 10.44 6.89 3.74
C SER A 260 11.16 8.24 3.61
N GLY A 261 10.78 9.06 2.63
CA GLY A 261 11.28 10.42 2.47
C GLY A 261 11.02 11.30 3.70
N LEU A 262 9.79 11.24 4.25
CA LEU A 262 9.42 11.97 5.47
C LEU A 262 10.23 11.49 6.69
N ILE A 263 10.41 10.17 6.86
CA ILE A 263 11.22 9.59 7.94
C ILE A 263 12.67 10.07 7.87
N GLN A 264 13.21 10.21 6.65
CA GLN A 264 14.57 10.70 6.40
C GLN A 264 14.71 12.24 6.48
N GLY A 265 13.64 12.96 6.82
CA GLY A 265 13.64 14.42 6.95
C GLY A 265 13.77 15.17 5.64
N LYS A 266 13.38 14.56 4.51
CA LYS A 266 13.38 15.25 3.21
C LYS A 266 12.26 16.30 3.16
N ASP A 267 12.49 17.39 2.42
CA ASP A 267 11.40 18.30 2.06
C ASP A 267 10.28 17.53 1.34
N ILE A 268 9.05 17.93 1.55
CA ILE A 268 7.87 17.24 0.99
C ILE A 268 7.88 17.17 -0.54
N GLU A 269 8.48 18.16 -1.21
CA GLU A 269 8.64 18.15 -2.67
C GLU A 269 9.63 17.07 -3.10
N ILE A 270 10.76 16.95 -2.40
CA ILE A 270 11.76 15.90 -2.67
C ILE A 270 11.16 14.52 -2.37
N ALA A 271 10.46 14.35 -1.24
CA ALA A 271 9.79 13.09 -0.91
C ALA A 271 8.77 12.69 -1.99
N ALA A 272 8.00 13.65 -2.51
CA ALA A 272 7.03 13.41 -3.57
C ALA A 272 7.69 13.07 -4.92
N LYS A 273 8.80 13.73 -5.28
CA LYS A 273 9.59 13.38 -6.48
C LYS A 273 10.15 11.96 -6.37
N MET A 274 10.77 11.61 -5.23
CA MET A 274 11.23 10.24 -4.96
C MET A 274 10.12 9.21 -5.15
N ALA A 275 8.97 9.46 -4.55
CA ALA A 275 7.80 8.60 -4.60
C ALA A 275 7.24 8.44 -6.02
N GLY A 276 7.13 9.56 -6.76
CA GLY A 276 6.69 9.56 -8.16
C GLY A 276 7.62 8.78 -9.08
N ILE A 277 8.94 8.89 -8.90
CA ILE A 277 9.94 8.11 -9.65
C ILE A 277 9.81 6.62 -9.33
N ALA A 278 9.71 6.24 -8.05
CA ALA A 278 9.57 4.84 -7.65
C ALA A 278 8.30 4.20 -8.24
N GLY A 279 7.14 4.89 -8.13
CA GLY A 279 5.89 4.43 -8.72
C GLY A 279 5.97 4.29 -10.25
N ALA A 280 6.63 5.24 -10.93
CA ALA A 280 6.83 5.18 -12.38
C ALA A 280 7.74 4.03 -12.80
N LEU A 281 8.88 3.83 -12.12
CA LEU A 281 9.79 2.71 -12.40
C LEU A 281 9.12 1.36 -12.15
N ASN A 282 8.26 1.27 -11.13
CA ASN A 282 7.46 0.06 -10.91
C ASN A 282 6.46 -0.16 -12.04
N ALA A 283 5.80 0.90 -12.51
CA ALA A 283 4.85 0.81 -13.62
C ALA A 283 5.50 0.47 -14.97
N ALA A 284 6.81 0.64 -15.13
CA ALA A 284 7.57 0.24 -16.32
C ALA A 284 7.91 -1.25 -16.38
N ALA A 285 7.60 -2.03 -15.34
CA ALA A 285 7.80 -3.47 -15.28
C ALA A 285 6.47 -4.21 -15.22
N PHE A 286 6.44 -5.48 -15.60
CA PHE A 286 5.25 -6.33 -15.47
C PHE A 286 5.27 -7.07 -14.14
N GLY A 287 4.36 -6.69 -13.25
CA GLY A 287 4.19 -7.27 -11.93
C GLY A 287 4.29 -6.23 -10.81
N PRO A 288 3.70 -6.52 -9.63
CA PRO A 288 3.42 -5.54 -8.59
C PRO A 288 4.67 -4.99 -7.87
N MET A 289 5.79 -5.74 -7.88
CA MET A 289 7.04 -5.39 -7.19
C MET A 289 8.27 -5.54 -8.09
N GLU A 290 8.08 -5.51 -9.42
CA GLU A 290 9.12 -5.87 -10.38
C GLU A 290 9.90 -4.66 -10.93
N GLY A 291 9.50 -3.45 -10.62
CA GLY A 291 10.25 -2.25 -10.98
C GLY A 291 11.61 -2.21 -10.28
N GLU A 292 12.66 -1.91 -11.03
CA GLU A 292 14.02 -1.82 -10.48
C GLU A 292 14.34 -0.40 -10.03
N PHE A 293 14.50 -0.19 -8.74
CA PHE A 293 14.96 1.06 -8.15
C PHE A 293 15.61 0.82 -6.77
N ASP A 294 16.46 1.72 -6.39
CA ASP A 294 17.00 1.88 -5.06
C ASP A 294 17.14 3.38 -4.72
N LYS A 295 17.60 3.68 -3.51
CA LYS A 295 17.80 5.07 -3.08
C LYS A 295 18.72 5.85 -4.02
N LYS A 296 19.80 5.21 -4.49
CA LYS A 296 20.77 5.88 -5.37
C LYS A 296 20.16 6.20 -6.71
N THR A 297 19.55 5.20 -7.35
CA THR A 297 18.86 5.35 -8.65
C THR A 297 17.83 6.48 -8.60
N ILE A 298 16.98 6.51 -7.56
CA ILE A 298 15.96 7.56 -7.41
C ILE A 298 16.60 8.94 -7.23
N MET A 299 17.66 9.05 -6.43
CA MET A 299 18.29 10.34 -6.20
C MET A 299 19.00 10.87 -7.45
N ASP A 300 19.64 9.98 -8.24
CA ASP A 300 20.28 10.34 -9.51
C ASP A 300 19.24 10.83 -10.56
N LEU A 301 17.97 10.41 -10.46
CA LEU A 301 16.89 10.82 -11.36
C LEU A 301 16.13 12.08 -10.93
N ILE A 302 16.37 12.58 -9.71
CA ILE A 302 15.78 13.85 -9.22
C ILE A 302 16.56 15.06 -9.75
N GLU A 303 17.87 14.90 -9.97
CA GLU A 303 18.76 15.93 -10.50
C GLU A 303 18.48 16.24 -11.97
#